data_f4bc1bdd2e50f7d4ce9040bd46596ce8
#
_entry.id   f4bc1bdd2e50f7d4ce9040bd46596ce8
#
_cell.length_a   1.000
_cell.length_b   1.000
_cell.length_c   1.000
_cell.angle_alpha   90.00
_cell.angle_beta   90.00
_cell.angle_gamma   90.00
#
_symmetry.space_group_name_H-M   'P 1'
#
loop_
_entity.id
_entity.type
_entity.pdbx_description
1 polymer ?
#
loop_
_entity_poly.entity_id
_entity_poly.type
_entity_poly.pdbx_seq_one_letter_code
_entity_poly.pdbx_strand_id
1 'polypeptide(L)'
;PAVGNQNNAALTKAKSYNSALHMSKKALYEQLTSQVTHGFSSSAAQYAIDHLNADYKANALVKAREYRKYSNLSKTEIYNRLTSPWIGKFTKEEANYAIQKLDLTPEGSPARNKWVGYYYYKSDGKMAKN
;
A
#
# COMPACT_ATOMS: atom_id res chain seq x y z
N PRO A 1 -26.35 -15.69 -7.70
CA PRO A 1 -26.37 -14.73 -8.79
C PRO A 1 -25.45 -15.12 -9.92
N ALA A 2 -25.70 -14.52 -11.04
CA ALA A 2 -24.89 -14.80 -12.19
C ALA A 2 -23.47 -14.28 -11.98
N VAL A 3 -22.56 -14.89 -12.72
CA VAL A 3 -21.17 -14.51 -12.63
C VAL A 3 -20.97 -13.02 -12.96
N GLY A 4 -21.72 -12.50 -13.92
CA GLY A 4 -21.61 -11.09 -14.25
C GLY A 4 -21.95 -10.18 -13.09
N ASN A 5 -22.90 -10.58 -12.26
CA ASN A 5 -23.22 -9.80 -11.08
C ASN A 5 -22.09 -9.84 -10.07
N GLN A 6 -21.41 -10.96 -9.94
CA GLN A 6 -20.24 -11.03 -9.07
C GLN A 6 -19.12 -10.10 -9.56
N ASN A 7 -18.93 -10.03 -10.86
CA ASN A 7 -17.86 -9.17 -11.40
C ASN A 7 -18.07 -7.73 -10.96
N ASN A 8 -19.27 -7.21 -11.11
CA ASN A 8 -19.54 -5.83 -10.75
C ASN A 8 -19.46 -5.62 -9.24
N ALA A 9 -19.97 -6.57 -8.47
CA ALA A 9 -19.90 -6.49 -7.03
C ALA A 9 -18.45 -6.52 -6.55
N ALA A 10 -17.66 -7.39 -7.15
CA ALA A 10 -16.24 -7.49 -6.78
C ALA A 10 -15.50 -6.20 -7.09
N LEU A 11 -15.78 -5.59 -8.26
CA LEU A 11 -15.14 -4.34 -8.63
C LEU A 11 -15.53 -3.22 -7.66
N THR A 12 -16.80 -3.16 -7.27
CA THR A 12 -17.26 -2.15 -6.32
C THR A 12 -16.52 -2.30 -4.99
N LYS A 13 -16.40 -3.54 -4.52
CA LYS A 13 -15.68 -3.77 -3.26
C LYS A 13 -14.20 -3.46 -3.40
N ALA A 14 -13.61 -3.81 -4.55
CA ALA A 14 -12.21 -3.52 -4.77
C ALA A 14 -11.94 -2.01 -4.72
N LYS A 15 -12.83 -1.21 -5.30
CA LYS A 15 -12.67 0.24 -5.26
C LYS A 15 -12.70 0.76 -3.82
N SER A 16 -13.62 0.24 -3.02
CA SER A 16 -13.72 0.65 -1.63
C SER A 16 -12.49 0.28 -0.83
N TYR A 17 -12.01 -0.96 -0.98
CA TYR A 17 -10.83 -1.40 -0.28
C TYR A 17 -9.60 -0.60 -0.72
N ASN A 18 -9.49 -0.35 -2.02
CA ASN A 18 -8.33 0.38 -2.52
C ASN A 18 -8.27 1.79 -1.93
N SER A 19 -9.38 2.50 -1.91
CA SER A 19 -9.36 3.87 -1.43
C SER A 19 -9.27 3.95 0.10
N ALA A 20 -9.81 2.96 0.80
CA ALA A 20 -9.80 3.00 2.26
C ALA A 20 -8.54 2.40 2.86
N LEU A 21 -8.04 1.32 2.27
CA LEU A 21 -6.98 0.53 2.91
C LEU A 21 -5.67 0.52 2.16
N HIS A 22 -5.64 1.02 0.93
CA HIS A 22 -4.39 1.11 0.14
C HIS A 22 -3.65 -0.21 0.10
N MET A 23 -4.36 -1.25 -0.32
CA MET A 23 -3.83 -2.61 -0.31
C MET A 23 -2.93 -2.87 -1.51
N SER A 24 -2.09 -3.89 -1.38
CA SER A 24 -1.36 -4.39 -2.54
C SER A 24 -2.32 -5.19 -3.42
N LYS A 25 -1.89 -5.43 -4.66
CA LYS A 25 -2.69 -6.20 -5.60
C LYS A 25 -3.00 -7.59 -5.04
N LYS A 26 -1.97 -8.25 -4.51
CA LYS A 26 -2.14 -9.60 -4.00
C LYS A 26 -3.06 -9.63 -2.77
N ALA A 27 -2.87 -8.68 -1.86
CA ALA A 27 -3.71 -8.61 -0.68
C ALA A 27 -5.16 -8.35 -1.06
N LEU A 28 -5.37 -7.50 -2.05
CA LEU A 28 -6.71 -7.18 -2.50
C LEU A 28 -7.39 -8.40 -3.12
N TYR A 29 -6.66 -9.12 -3.96
CA TYR A 29 -7.21 -10.33 -4.56
C TYR A 29 -7.59 -11.35 -3.48
N GLU A 30 -6.73 -11.53 -2.49
CA GLU A 30 -7.00 -12.46 -1.41
C GLU A 30 -8.20 -12.01 -0.58
N GLN A 31 -8.32 -10.71 -0.37
CA GLN A 31 -9.45 -10.17 0.38
C GLN A 31 -10.77 -10.44 -0.35
N LEU A 32 -10.77 -10.29 -1.66
CA LEU A 32 -11.99 -10.50 -2.45
C LEU A 32 -12.38 -11.97 -2.49
N THR A 33 -11.42 -12.86 -2.52
CA THR A 33 -11.72 -14.29 -2.63
C THR A 33 -11.87 -14.99 -1.29
N SER A 34 -11.58 -14.32 -0.19
CA SER A 34 -11.65 -14.93 1.13
C SER A 34 -13.08 -15.33 1.46
N GLN A 35 -13.26 -16.58 1.88
CA GLN A 35 -14.57 -17.08 2.27
C GLN A 35 -15.07 -16.43 3.55
N VAL A 36 -14.16 -15.86 4.32
CA VAL A 36 -14.53 -15.18 5.56
C VAL A 36 -15.21 -13.85 5.26
N THR A 37 -14.83 -13.20 4.17
CA THR A 37 -15.41 -11.91 3.83
C THR A 37 -16.44 -12.02 2.71
N HIS A 38 -15.99 -12.15 1.48
CA HIS A 38 -16.91 -12.10 0.33
C HIS A 38 -17.03 -13.39 -0.43
N GLY A 39 -15.96 -14.15 -0.50
CA GLY A 39 -15.96 -15.39 -1.24
C GLY A 39 -16.23 -15.25 -2.72
N PHE A 40 -15.83 -14.12 -3.32
CA PHE A 40 -15.98 -13.97 -4.76
C PHE A 40 -15.17 -15.05 -5.48
N SER A 41 -15.63 -15.45 -6.64
CA SER A 41 -14.88 -16.42 -7.45
C SER A 41 -13.56 -15.80 -7.88
N SER A 42 -12.59 -16.65 -8.23
CA SER A 42 -11.31 -16.15 -8.70
C SER A 42 -11.48 -15.33 -9.98
N SER A 43 -12.43 -15.70 -10.84
CA SER A 43 -12.64 -14.92 -12.05
C SER A 43 -13.25 -13.55 -11.78
N ALA A 44 -14.16 -13.48 -10.80
CA ALA A 44 -14.72 -12.18 -10.43
C ALA A 44 -13.67 -11.27 -9.79
N ALA A 45 -12.86 -11.85 -8.92
CA ALA A 45 -11.78 -11.09 -8.28
C ALA A 45 -10.77 -10.59 -9.32
N GLN A 46 -10.43 -11.46 -10.29
CA GLN A 46 -9.51 -11.05 -11.35
C GLN A 46 -10.10 -9.95 -12.21
N TYR A 47 -11.41 -10.06 -12.50
CA TYR A 47 -12.09 -9.00 -13.24
C TYR A 47 -11.96 -7.67 -12.49
N ALA A 48 -12.18 -7.69 -11.19
CA ALA A 48 -12.09 -6.49 -10.38
C ALA A 48 -10.68 -5.90 -10.42
N ILE A 49 -9.68 -6.75 -10.25
CA ILE A 49 -8.30 -6.31 -10.29
C ILE A 49 -7.98 -5.68 -11.66
N ASP A 50 -8.41 -6.33 -12.73
CA ASP A 50 -8.09 -5.86 -14.08
C ASP A 50 -8.77 -4.53 -14.42
N HIS A 51 -9.92 -4.27 -13.83
CA HIS A 51 -10.67 -3.04 -14.16
C HIS A 51 -10.53 -1.95 -13.12
N LEU A 52 -9.85 -2.22 -12.02
CA LEU A 52 -9.70 -1.24 -10.96
C LEU A 52 -8.71 -0.13 -11.29
N ASN A 53 -7.67 -0.47 -12.02
CA ASN A 53 -6.61 0.49 -12.37
C ASN A 53 -5.99 1.17 -11.16
N ALA A 54 -5.70 0.41 -10.13
CA ALA A 54 -5.11 0.97 -8.92
C ALA A 54 -3.62 1.27 -9.13
N ASP A 55 -3.15 2.27 -8.40
CA ASP A 55 -1.73 2.60 -8.39
C ASP A 55 -1.12 1.95 -7.15
N TYR A 56 -0.59 0.75 -7.31
CA TYR A 56 -0.07 0.00 -6.17
C TYR A 56 1.23 0.57 -5.62
N LYS A 57 2.00 1.28 -6.45
CA LYS A 57 3.18 1.99 -5.94
C LYS A 57 2.75 3.09 -4.99
N ALA A 58 1.72 3.83 -5.36
CA ALA A 58 1.18 4.86 -4.48
C ALA A 58 0.62 4.25 -3.21
N ASN A 59 -0.05 3.11 -3.31
CA ASN A 59 -0.56 2.43 -2.12
C ASN A 59 0.58 2.01 -1.20
N ALA A 60 1.68 1.50 -1.76
CA ALA A 60 2.83 1.13 -0.95
C ALA A 60 3.40 2.34 -0.23
N LEU A 61 3.43 3.49 -0.89
CA LEU A 61 3.94 4.71 -0.27
C LEU A 61 3.05 5.16 0.88
N VAL A 62 1.73 5.07 0.71
CA VAL A 62 0.81 5.42 1.79
C VAL A 62 1.09 4.53 3.00
N LYS A 63 1.24 3.23 2.77
CA LYS A 63 1.50 2.31 3.88
C LYS A 63 2.86 2.59 4.52
N ALA A 64 3.86 2.89 3.70
CA ALA A 64 5.19 3.21 4.23
C ALA A 64 5.14 4.42 5.15
N ARG A 65 4.40 5.45 4.73
CA ARG A 65 4.27 6.66 5.55
C ARG A 65 3.53 6.39 6.85
N GLU A 66 2.54 5.51 6.81
CA GLU A 66 1.84 5.10 8.02
C GLU A 66 2.77 4.38 8.99
N TYR A 67 3.57 3.46 8.48
CA TYR A 67 4.53 2.77 9.33
C TYR A 67 5.53 3.73 9.96
N ARG A 68 5.99 4.70 9.18
CA ARG A 68 6.92 5.70 9.70
C ARG A 68 6.24 6.56 10.76
N LYS A 69 5.03 7.01 10.48
CA LYS A 69 4.35 7.93 11.37
C LYS A 69 3.89 7.28 12.67
N TYR A 70 3.30 6.09 12.56
CA TYR A 70 2.67 5.50 13.72
C TYR A 70 3.53 4.47 14.44
N SER A 71 4.50 3.89 13.76
CA SER A 71 5.34 2.86 14.36
C SER A 71 6.81 3.23 14.37
N ASN A 72 7.16 4.33 13.73
CA ASN A 72 8.54 4.84 13.72
C ASN A 72 9.56 3.79 13.27
N LEU A 73 9.21 3.02 12.27
CA LEU A 73 10.09 1.96 11.79
C LEU A 73 11.17 2.51 10.87
N SER A 74 12.30 1.81 10.82
CA SER A 74 13.37 2.15 9.89
C SER A 74 12.94 1.81 8.46
N LYS A 75 13.67 2.33 7.49
CA LYS A 75 13.39 2.01 6.09
C LYS A 75 13.48 0.52 5.81
N THR A 76 14.47 -0.15 6.40
CA THR A 76 14.60 -1.59 6.23
C THR A 76 13.39 -2.33 6.78
N GLU A 77 12.96 -1.94 7.97
CA GLU A 77 11.79 -2.57 8.56
C GLU A 77 10.53 -2.32 7.75
N ILE A 78 10.39 -1.09 7.23
CA ILE A 78 9.24 -0.76 6.40
C ILE A 78 9.26 -1.59 5.11
N TYR A 79 10.42 -1.66 4.47
CA TYR A 79 10.55 -2.46 3.25
C TYR A 79 10.14 -3.90 3.53
N ASN A 80 10.63 -4.45 4.63
CA ASN A 80 10.33 -5.85 4.97
C ASN A 80 8.84 -6.06 5.23
N ARG A 81 8.19 -5.11 5.87
CA ARG A 81 6.75 -5.24 6.09
C ARG A 81 5.97 -5.11 4.80
N LEU A 82 6.38 -4.18 3.93
CA LEU A 82 5.68 -4.00 2.66
C LEU A 82 5.77 -5.26 1.79
N THR A 83 6.90 -5.93 1.79
CA THR A 83 7.09 -7.10 0.93
C THR A 83 6.76 -8.41 1.61
N SER A 84 6.46 -8.40 2.90
CA SER A 84 6.18 -9.64 3.62
C SER A 84 4.99 -10.37 3.00
N PRO A 85 5.11 -11.68 2.77
CA PRO A 85 3.97 -12.45 2.26
C PRO A 85 2.84 -12.59 3.27
N TRP A 86 3.09 -12.18 4.50
CA TRP A 86 2.09 -12.25 5.56
C TRP A 86 1.48 -10.90 5.90
N ILE A 87 2.12 -9.81 5.48
CA ILE A 87 1.68 -8.46 5.86
C ILE A 87 1.29 -7.66 4.62
N GLY A 88 2.23 -6.99 3.99
CA GLY A 88 1.89 -6.07 2.91
C GLY A 88 1.68 -6.72 1.57
N LYS A 89 2.51 -7.69 1.25
CA LYS A 89 2.39 -8.45 0.00
C LYS A 89 2.62 -7.61 -1.25
N PHE A 90 3.29 -6.47 -1.09
CA PHE A 90 3.66 -5.65 -2.24
C PHE A 90 4.86 -6.29 -2.95
N THR A 91 5.03 -5.94 -4.22
CA THR A 91 6.21 -6.41 -4.95
C THR A 91 7.43 -5.62 -4.48
N LYS A 92 8.61 -6.16 -4.78
CA LYS A 92 9.84 -5.47 -4.44
C LYS A 92 9.93 -4.11 -5.13
N GLU A 93 9.45 -4.03 -6.38
CA GLU A 93 9.46 -2.77 -7.11
C GLU A 93 8.58 -1.73 -6.44
N GLU A 94 7.39 -2.15 -6.01
CA GLU A 94 6.47 -1.25 -5.34
C GLU A 94 7.04 -0.78 -4.00
N ALA A 95 7.65 -1.69 -3.27
CA ALA A 95 8.26 -1.35 -1.98
C ALA A 95 9.46 -0.42 -2.18
N ASN A 96 10.29 -0.69 -3.17
CA ASN A 96 11.42 0.19 -3.45
C ASN A 96 10.97 1.60 -3.81
N TYR A 97 9.92 1.70 -4.60
CA TYR A 97 9.35 3.00 -4.92
C TYR A 97 8.96 3.73 -3.63
N ALA A 98 8.25 3.01 -2.75
CA ALA A 98 7.79 3.62 -1.51
C ALA A 98 8.95 4.10 -0.64
N ILE A 99 9.99 3.28 -0.52
CA ILE A 99 11.14 3.64 0.28
C ILE A 99 11.85 4.87 -0.30
N GLN A 100 11.99 4.92 -1.61
CA GLN A 100 12.65 6.05 -2.25
C GLN A 100 11.88 7.35 -2.04
N LYS A 101 10.57 7.28 -2.00
CA LYS A 101 9.74 8.48 -1.87
C LYS A 101 9.36 8.80 -0.44
N LEU A 102 9.71 7.95 0.49
CA LEU A 102 9.20 8.04 1.87
C LEU A 102 9.45 9.40 2.51
N ASP A 103 10.60 9.99 2.26
CA ASP A 103 10.96 11.24 2.89
C ASP A 103 10.60 12.47 2.07
N LEU A 104 9.79 12.30 1.03
CA LEU A 104 9.35 13.43 0.23
C LEU A 104 7.99 13.91 0.70
N THR A 105 7.74 15.21 0.50
CA THR A 105 6.40 15.73 0.76
C THR A 105 5.45 15.22 -0.31
N PRO A 106 4.17 15.39 -0.12
CA PRO A 106 3.20 14.97 -1.13
C PRO A 106 3.45 15.57 -2.50
N GLU A 107 4.14 16.72 -2.55
CA GLU A 107 4.44 17.35 -3.82
C GLU A 107 5.77 16.85 -4.41
N GLY A 108 6.42 15.89 -3.75
CA GLY A 108 7.65 15.34 -4.26
C GLY A 108 8.92 16.02 -3.78
N SER A 109 8.81 17.01 -2.94
CA SER A 109 9.97 17.69 -2.40
C SER A 109 10.48 16.98 -1.15
N PRO A 110 11.76 17.10 -0.84
CA PRO A 110 12.27 16.50 0.40
C PRO A 110 11.60 17.12 1.61
N ALA A 111 11.38 16.32 2.62
CA ALA A 111 10.83 16.82 3.87
C ALA A 111 11.85 17.72 4.53
N ARG A 112 11.35 18.80 5.14
CA ARG A 112 12.25 19.71 5.77
C ARG A 112 12.66 19.20 7.06
N ASN A 113 13.83 19.59 7.38
CA ASN A 113 14.28 19.19 8.57
C ASN A 113 13.74 19.82 9.62
N LYS A 114 12.88 20.18 9.57
CA LYS A 114 12.27 20.57 10.42
C LYS A 114 12.17 19.93 11.35
N TRP A 115 12.30 19.87 11.91
CA TRP A 115 12.19 19.20 12.53
C TRP A 115 11.32 18.92 12.53
N VAL A 116 10.89 18.74 11.84
CA VAL A 116 10.20 18.05 11.40
C VAL A 116 10.11 17.24 12.13
N GLY A 117 9.99 17.46 12.95
CA GLY A 117 9.95 16.54 13.51
C GLY A 117 10.78 15.95 13.95
N TYR A 118 11.34 16.28 14.07
CA TYR A 118 12.01 15.54 14.07
C TYR A 118 12.91 15.48 14.01
N TYR A 119 13.30 15.43 13.68
CA TYR A 119 14.21 15.11 13.27
C TYR A 119 14.49 15.22 12.23
N TYR A 120 14.84 15.46 11.87
CA TYR A 120 14.93 15.42 10.89
C TYR A 120 15.38 14.59 10.25
N TYR A 121 15.57 14.86 9.11
CA TYR A 121 15.96 13.76 8.45
C TYR A 121 17.28 13.89 7.84
N LYS A 122 18.13 12.86 7.87
CA LYS A 122 19.33 12.82 7.12
C LYS A 122 19.07 12.16 5.83
N SER A 123 20.00 12.20 4.91
CA SER A 123 19.78 11.64 3.60
C SER A 123 19.55 10.14 3.64
N ASP A 124 20.04 9.47 4.64
CA ASP A 124 19.82 8.04 4.73
C ASP A 124 18.48 7.73 5.34
N GLY A 125 17.67 8.74 5.57
CA GLY A 125 16.36 8.50 6.09
C GLY A 125 16.25 8.46 7.57
N LYS A 126 17.35 8.62 8.29
CA LYS A 126 17.24 8.68 9.70
C LYS A 126 16.81 10.03 10.11
N MET A 127 16.17 10.14 11.23
CA MET A 127 15.79 11.39 11.76
C MET A 127 17.01 12.13 12.10
N ALA A 128 17.10 13.24 11.57
CA ALA A 128 18.21 14.03 11.93
C ALA A 128 17.90 14.72 13.15
N LYS A 129 18.25 15.04 13.70
CA LYS A 129 17.96 15.57 14.43
C LYS A 129 18.48 16.53 14.26
N ASN A 130 18.54 16.89 13.71
CA ASN A 130 18.95 17.36 13.29
C ASN A 130 18.89 17.65 12.73
#